data_0b686bbf9c26e6061fdc7d0efbf364b8
#
_entry.id   0b686bbf9c26e6061fdc7d0efbf364b8
#
_cell.length_a   1.000
_cell.length_b   1.000
_cell.length_c   1.000
_cell.angle_alpha   90.00
_cell.angle_beta   90.00
_cell.angle_gamma   90.00
#
_symmetry.space_group_name_H-M   'P 1'
#
loop_
_entity.id
_entity.type
_entity.pdbx_description
1 polymer ?
#
loop_
_entity_poly.entity_id
_entity_poly.type
_entity_poly.pdbx_seq_one_letter_code
_entity_poly.pdbx_strand_id
1 'polypeptide(L)'
;MKKLVVLMLALVMALSVSAFAEPEHKTIGFYADNVDSYYAFETDVLIALSERDPEVNWTIDVKTGTGSAAEQLNAVQDFISAGVDAIAVIQNNAGTTSECIQMAKDAGIPYFGMTHSFASAPNAKDAACFIGFDFVQEGYYAGLDAYNRGAKKVVNVEGVLGQGSAGAQSLGFIQAYEDNGVELVSDSATWAAEKNSGMDGTEGLSLYWCSGGWMKDSAKTQMTNIISELGPDGFDGVYGQNDPMLEGIIEALEEAGLDPADYWLGGGNGREISWQWVKDGIVDMDVNQSAALEGDALYQMLKAYFAGEEYRAYIHPYLNYLHTDNIDEIWDSLVPFSDLDQYLAKRDAGLIVYDINDPLFTDVEGFA
;
A
#
# COMPACT_ATOMS: atom_id res chain seq x y z
N MET A 1 -35.69 -22.60 -50.16
CA MET A 1 -34.68 -21.51 -50.20
C MET A 1 -35.13 -20.22 -49.53
N LYS A 2 -36.30 -19.62 -49.85
CA LYS A 2 -36.76 -18.36 -49.23
C LYS A 2 -36.94 -18.45 -47.68
N LYS A 3 -37.42 -19.56 -47.11
CA LYS A 3 -37.57 -19.75 -45.65
C LYS A 3 -36.21 -19.89 -44.91
N LEU A 4 -35.19 -20.46 -45.58
CA LEU A 4 -33.83 -20.61 -45.00
C LEU A 4 -33.08 -19.26 -44.97
N VAL A 5 -33.27 -18.42 -45.98
CA VAL A 5 -32.68 -17.07 -46.06
C VAL A 5 -33.29 -16.14 -44.99
N VAL A 6 -34.60 -16.27 -44.71
CA VAL A 6 -35.29 -15.49 -43.65
C VAL A 6 -34.80 -15.92 -42.27
N LEU A 7 -34.57 -17.24 -42.04
CA LEU A 7 -34.05 -17.73 -40.78
C LEU A 7 -32.60 -17.29 -40.54
N MET A 8 -31.73 -17.28 -41.57
CA MET A 8 -30.35 -16.78 -41.46
C MET A 8 -30.30 -15.25 -41.23
N LEU A 9 -31.17 -14.48 -41.87
CA LEU A 9 -31.27 -13.05 -41.65
C LEU A 9 -31.77 -12.73 -40.22
N ALA A 10 -32.74 -13.51 -39.70
CA ALA A 10 -33.19 -13.35 -38.31
C ALA A 10 -32.13 -13.75 -37.29
N LEU A 11 -31.31 -14.79 -37.56
CA LEU A 11 -30.20 -15.19 -36.71
C LEU A 11 -29.06 -14.16 -36.74
N VAL A 12 -28.75 -13.57 -37.89
CA VAL A 12 -27.74 -12.50 -38.02
C VAL A 12 -28.22 -11.21 -37.33
N MET A 13 -29.49 -10.87 -37.39
CA MET A 13 -30.04 -9.72 -36.65
C MET A 13 -30.11 -9.99 -35.13
N ALA A 14 -30.37 -11.21 -34.68
CA ALA A 14 -30.32 -11.56 -33.26
C ALA A 14 -28.89 -11.52 -32.70
N LEU A 15 -27.89 -11.90 -33.48
CA LEU A 15 -26.47 -11.80 -33.10
C LEU A 15 -25.93 -10.37 -33.17
N SER A 16 -26.53 -9.48 -34.00
CA SER A 16 -26.09 -8.07 -34.07
C SER A 16 -26.74 -7.18 -33.01
N VAL A 17 -27.84 -7.61 -32.36
CA VAL A 17 -28.49 -6.85 -31.28
C VAL A 17 -27.84 -7.13 -29.91
N SER A 18 -27.16 -8.27 -29.76
CA SER A 18 -26.42 -8.55 -28.51
C SER A 18 -25.07 -7.81 -28.38
N ALA A 19 -24.61 -7.13 -29.45
CA ALA A 19 -23.32 -6.45 -29.49
C ALA A 19 -23.34 -4.98 -29.01
N PHE A 20 -24.50 -4.45 -28.58
CA PHE A 20 -24.68 -3.06 -28.16
C PHE A 20 -25.59 -2.88 -26.93
N ALA A 21 -25.69 -3.89 -26.08
CA ALA A 21 -26.32 -3.66 -24.79
C ALA A 21 -25.33 -2.83 -23.95
N GLU A 22 -25.79 -1.67 -23.44
CA GLU A 22 -25.00 -0.92 -22.47
C GLU A 22 -24.66 -1.82 -21.27
N PRO A 23 -23.43 -1.72 -20.71
CA PRO A 23 -23.06 -2.46 -19.51
C PRO A 23 -24.04 -2.18 -18.37
N GLU A 24 -24.36 -3.19 -17.60
CA GLU A 24 -25.21 -3.05 -16.42
C GLU A 24 -24.56 -2.06 -15.44
N HIS A 25 -25.35 -1.09 -14.96
CA HIS A 25 -24.88 -0.13 -13.98
C HIS A 25 -24.62 -0.81 -12.65
N LYS A 26 -23.43 -0.55 -12.05
CA LYS A 26 -23.03 -1.01 -10.72
C LYS A 26 -22.63 0.17 -9.84
N THR A 27 -22.98 0.11 -8.56
CA THR A 27 -22.54 1.07 -7.56
C THR A 27 -21.56 0.39 -6.61
N ILE A 28 -20.36 0.94 -6.49
CA ILE A 28 -19.31 0.46 -5.58
C ILE A 28 -19.18 1.46 -4.44
N GLY A 29 -19.43 1.04 -3.20
CA GLY A 29 -19.11 1.83 -2.01
C GLY A 29 -17.63 1.71 -1.71
N PHE A 30 -16.89 2.79 -1.71
CA PHE A 30 -15.46 2.83 -1.39
C PHE A 30 -15.24 3.65 -0.12
N TYR A 31 -14.63 3.06 0.90
CA TYR A 31 -14.26 3.74 2.13
C TYR A 31 -12.76 3.83 2.29
N ALA A 32 -12.24 5.07 2.41
CA ALA A 32 -10.87 5.35 2.81
C ALA A 32 -10.82 5.75 4.29
N ASP A 33 -9.92 5.13 5.05
CA ASP A 33 -9.79 5.35 6.50
C ASP A 33 -9.42 6.80 6.87
N ASN A 34 -8.78 7.53 5.95
CA ASN A 34 -8.50 8.95 6.07
C ASN A 34 -8.39 9.63 4.69
N VAL A 35 -8.03 10.92 4.67
CA VAL A 35 -7.85 11.72 3.45
C VAL A 35 -6.38 11.80 3.00
N ASP A 36 -5.57 10.82 3.33
CA ASP A 36 -4.19 10.74 2.90
C ASP A 36 -4.07 10.71 1.36
N SER A 37 -3.01 11.29 0.83
CA SER A 37 -2.75 11.32 -0.61
C SER A 37 -2.58 9.93 -1.22
N TYR A 38 -2.12 8.95 -0.45
CA TYR A 38 -2.02 7.56 -0.86
C TYR A 38 -3.39 6.98 -1.22
N TYR A 39 -4.35 7.07 -0.29
CA TYR A 39 -5.71 6.53 -0.48
C TYR A 39 -6.51 7.30 -1.53
N ALA A 40 -6.25 8.62 -1.64
CA ALA A 40 -6.86 9.42 -2.70
C ALA A 40 -6.39 8.94 -4.07
N PHE A 41 -5.09 8.67 -4.24
CA PHE A 41 -4.53 8.21 -5.52
C PHE A 41 -5.01 6.79 -5.89
N GLU A 42 -5.13 5.90 -4.93
CA GLU A 42 -5.76 4.58 -5.12
C GLU A 42 -7.18 4.70 -5.68
N THR A 43 -7.97 5.60 -5.09
CA THR A 43 -9.34 5.89 -5.52
C THR A 43 -9.39 6.53 -6.90
N ASP A 44 -8.50 7.48 -7.19
CA ASP A 44 -8.44 8.19 -8.48
C ASP A 44 -8.12 7.23 -9.62
N VAL A 45 -7.22 6.27 -9.40
CA VAL A 45 -6.89 5.23 -10.40
C VAL A 45 -8.09 4.32 -10.65
N LEU A 46 -8.79 3.85 -9.61
CA LEU A 46 -10.01 3.04 -9.76
C LEU A 46 -11.06 3.78 -10.60
N ILE A 47 -11.32 5.05 -10.28
CA ILE A 47 -12.30 5.88 -11.00
C ILE A 47 -11.87 6.06 -12.45
N ALA A 48 -10.63 6.48 -12.70
CA ALA A 48 -10.13 6.76 -14.05
C ALA A 48 -10.16 5.52 -14.96
N LEU A 49 -9.82 4.33 -14.42
CA LEU A 49 -9.87 3.09 -15.18
C LEU A 49 -11.32 2.68 -15.49
N SER A 50 -12.24 2.84 -14.53
CA SER A 50 -13.66 2.54 -14.76
C SER A 50 -14.31 3.48 -15.79
N GLU A 51 -13.95 4.78 -15.79
CA GLU A 51 -14.46 5.75 -16.75
C GLU A 51 -13.91 5.56 -18.18
N ARG A 52 -12.68 5.01 -18.29
CA ARG A 52 -12.04 4.74 -19.59
C ARG A 52 -12.51 3.45 -20.25
N ASP A 53 -13.07 2.51 -19.48
CA ASP A 53 -13.46 1.20 -19.97
C ASP A 53 -14.92 1.19 -20.47
N PRO A 54 -15.18 1.06 -21.78
CA PRO A 54 -16.53 1.01 -22.31
C PRO A 54 -17.30 -0.28 -21.95
N GLU A 55 -16.62 -1.28 -21.36
CA GLU A 55 -17.25 -2.54 -20.94
C GLU A 55 -17.86 -2.46 -19.53
N VAL A 56 -17.62 -1.38 -18.80
CA VAL A 56 -18.17 -1.16 -17.45
C VAL A 56 -19.00 0.12 -17.39
N ASN A 57 -19.93 0.18 -16.44
CA ASN A 57 -20.78 1.35 -16.16
C ASN A 57 -20.90 1.45 -14.64
N TRP A 58 -19.90 2.06 -13.99
CA TRP A 58 -19.83 2.11 -12.54
C TRP A 58 -20.00 3.50 -11.97
N THR A 59 -20.60 3.58 -10.78
CA THR A 59 -20.54 4.72 -9.89
C THR A 59 -19.75 4.33 -8.66
N ILE A 60 -18.68 5.07 -8.34
CA ILE A 60 -17.89 4.88 -7.13
C ILE A 60 -18.38 5.89 -6.09
N ASP A 61 -19.08 5.40 -5.05
CA ASP A 61 -19.52 6.21 -3.91
C ASP A 61 -18.41 6.24 -2.87
N VAL A 62 -17.63 7.32 -2.84
CA VAL A 62 -16.45 7.46 -1.98
C VAL A 62 -16.82 8.11 -0.68
N LYS A 63 -16.48 7.48 0.44
CA LYS A 63 -16.53 8.04 1.79
C LYS A 63 -15.16 7.99 2.43
N THR A 64 -14.82 9.04 3.16
CA THR A 64 -13.54 9.14 3.88
C THR A 64 -13.78 9.30 5.37
N GLY A 65 -12.89 8.71 6.17
CA GLY A 65 -12.89 8.83 7.62
C GLY A 65 -11.76 9.70 8.15
N THR A 66 -11.54 9.56 9.45
CA THR A 66 -10.46 10.22 10.20
C THR A 66 -9.63 9.22 11.02
N GLY A 67 -9.63 7.94 10.62
CA GLY A 67 -8.96 6.85 11.36
C GLY A 67 -9.82 6.24 12.47
N SER A 68 -11.14 6.46 12.45
CA SER A 68 -12.05 5.97 13.49
C SER A 68 -12.76 4.67 13.07
N ALA A 69 -12.68 3.63 13.93
CA ALA A 69 -13.43 2.40 13.77
C ALA A 69 -14.95 2.63 13.62
N ALA A 70 -15.51 3.60 14.34
CA ALA A 70 -16.93 3.92 14.28
C ALA A 70 -17.32 4.51 12.92
N GLU A 71 -16.47 5.33 12.32
CA GLU A 71 -16.70 5.91 10.99
C GLU A 71 -16.68 4.83 9.91
N GLN A 72 -15.73 3.89 9.97
CA GLN A 72 -15.68 2.74 9.07
C GLN A 72 -16.96 1.91 9.13
N LEU A 73 -17.42 1.54 10.35
CA LEU A 73 -18.67 0.80 10.55
C LEU A 73 -19.89 1.55 10.00
N ASN A 74 -19.98 2.85 10.27
CA ASN A 74 -21.06 3.68 9.77
C ASN A 74 -21.07 3.78 8.24
N ALA A 75 -19.89 3.93 7.62
CA ALA A 75 -19.77 3.97 6.17
C ALA A 75 -20.25 2.68 5.52
N VAL A 76 -19.84 1.52 6.05
CA VAL A 76 -20.28 0.21 5.57
C VAL A 76 -21.81 0.04 5.76
N GLN A 77 -22.36 0.46 6.90
CA GLN A 77 -23.80 0.43 7.13
C GLN A 77 -24.57 1.32 6.15
N ASP A 78 -24.04 2.48 5.80
CA ASP A 78 -24.61 3.39 4.83
C ASP A 78 -24.62 2.79 3.42
N PHE A 79 -23.49 2.16 3.00
CA PHE A 79 -23.41 1.47 1.70
C PHE A 79 -24.40 0.32 1.61
N ILE A 80 -24.54 -0.47 2.67
CA ILE A 80 -25.55 -1.54 2.75
C ILE A 80 -26.96 -0.94 2.62
N SER A 81 -27.24 0.16 3.33
CA SER A 81 -28.54 0.83 3.28
C SER A 81 -28.85 1.44 1.91
N ALA A 82 -27.82 1.89 1.20
CA ALA A 82 -27.93 2.39 -0.18
C ALA A 82 -28.08 1.26 -1.20
N GLY A 83 -27.78 0.00 -0.83
CA GLY A 83 -27.90 -1.17 -1.72
C GLY A 83 -26.83 -1.19 -2.80
N VAL A 84 -25.58 -0.86 -2.45
CA VAL A 84 -24.46 -0.92 -3.39
C VAL A 84 -24.18 -2.37 -3.84
N ASP A 85 -23.58 -2.54 -5.02
CA ASP A 85 -23.29 -3.86 -5.60
C ASP A 85 -22.00 -4.49 -5.04
N ALA A 86 -21.07 -3.67 -4.52
CA ALA A 86 -19.84 -4.09 -3.85
C ALA A 86 -19.40 -3.05 -2.82
N ILE A 87 -18.64 -3.48 -1.81
CA ILE A 87 -18.05 -2.61 -0.79
C ILE A 87 -16.54 -2.84 -0.78
N ALA A 88 -15.76 -1.78 -1.06
CA ALA A 88 -14.31 -1.76 -0.94
C ALA A 88 -13.88 -0.89 0.25
N VAL A 89 -12.93 -1.34 1.04
CA VAL A 89 -12.55 -0.67 2.30
C VAL A 89 -11.05 -0.69 2.49
N ILE A 90 -10.46 0.48 2.63
CA ILE A 90 -9.14 0.64 3.26
C ILE A 90 -9.40 0.65 4.77
N GLN A 91 -9.03 -0.44 5.44
CA GLN A 91 -9.48 -0.70 6.80
C GLN A 91 -8.59 -0.13 7.89
N ASN A 92 -9.22 0.18 9.02
CA ASN A 92 -8.55 0.67 10.22
C ASN A 92 -7.77 -0.44 10.95
N ASN A 93 -8.46 -1.53 11.32
CA ASN A 93 -7.87 -2.67 12.03
C ASN A 93 -8.69 -3.95 11.81
N ALA A 94 -8.07 -5.11 12.09
CA ALA A 94 -8.67 -6.41 11.85
C ALA A 94 -9.99 -6.67 12.64
N GLY A 95 -10.13 -6.11 13.83
CA GLY A 95 -11.35 -6.27 14.63
C GLY A 95 -12.55 -5.57 14.00
N THR A 96 -12.42 -4.30 13.66
CA THR A 96 -13.44 -3.52 12.96
C THR A 96 -13.76 -4.14 11.60
N THR A 97 -12.73 -4.59 10.88
CA THR A 97 -12.89 -5.24 9.58
C THR A 97 -13.69 -6.52 9.69
N SER A 98 -13.49 -7.33 10.74
CA SER A 98 -14.30 -8.53 11.00
C SER A 98 -15.79 -8.20 11.10
N GLU A 99 -16.16 -7.12 11.78
CA GLU A 99 -17.55 -6.66 11.88
C GLU A 99 -18.08 -6.20 10.51
N CYS A 100 -17.31 -5.44 9.75
CA CYS A 100 -17.67 -4.97 8.41
C CYS A 100 -17.90 -6.13 7.44
N ILE A 101 -17.01 -7.13 7.43
CA ILE A 101 -17.16 -8.35 6.63
C ILE A 101 -18.45 -9.07 6.97
N GLN A 102 -18.75 -9.21 8.28
CA GLN A 102 -19.98 -9.86 8.72
C GLN A 102 -21.23 -9.09 8.28
N MET A 103 -21.24 -7.77 8.41
CA MET A 103 -22.34 -6.91 7.97
C MET A 103 -22.58 -7.04 6.45
N ALA A 104 -21.52 -6.95 5.65
CA ALA A 104 -21.61 -7.09 4.19
C ALA A 104 -22.11 -8.47 3.78
N LYS A 105 -21.59 -9.54 4.41
CA LYS A 105 -22.02 -10.93 4.22
C LYS A 105 -23.49 -11.13 4.52
N ASP A 106 -24.00 -10.60 5.66
CA ASP A 106 -25.39 -10.71 6.06
C ASP A 106 -26.32 -9.96 5.09
N ALA A 107 -25.82 -8.88 4.45
CA ALA A 107 -26.51 -8.15 3.40
C ALA A 107 -26.39 -8.80 1.99
N GLY A 108 -25.53 -9.80 1.84
CA GLY A 108 -25.25 -10.45 0.55
C GLY A 108 -24.43 -9.59 -0.41
N ILE A 109 -23.66 -8.62 0.11
CA ILE A 109 -22.80 -7.70 -0.65
C ILE A 109 -21.35 -8.15 -0.52
N PRO A 110 -20.57 -8.30 -1.62
CA PRO A 110 -19.17 -8.69 -1.56
C PRO A 110 -18.32 -7.58 -0.90
N TYR A 111 -17.39 -8.00 -0.03
CA TYR A 111 -16.45 -7.12 0.66
C TYR A 111 -15.05 -7.28 0.08
N PHE A 112 -14.45 -6.17 -0.34
CA PHE A 112 -13.09 -6.07 -0.88
C PHE A 112 -12.24 -5.28 0.12
N GLY A 113 -11.23 -5.91 0.70
CA GLY A 113 -10.33 -5.26 1.65
C GLY A 113 -9.07 -4.76 0.97
N MET A 114 -8.60 -3.58 1.37
CA MET A 114 -7.51 -2.86 0.72
C MET A 114 -6.40 -2.52 1.72
N THR A 115 -5.17 -2.44 1.24
CA THR A 115 -3.97 -1.89 1.87
C THR A 115 -3.53 -2.59 3.16
N HIS A 116 -4.31 -2.52 4.22
CA HIS A 116 -3.92 -3.08 5.53
C HIS A 116 -4.46 -4.50 5.72
N SER A 117 -3.58 -5.45 6.00
CA SER A 117 -3.97 -6.85 6.17
C SER A 117 -4.93 -7.04 7.36
N PHE A 118 -5.95 -7.83 7.13
CA PHE A 118 -6.89 -8.31 8.15
C PHE A 118 -6.92 -9.85 8.25
N ALA A 119 -5.85 -10.52 7.80
CA ALA A 119 -5.74 -11.98 7.86
C ALA A 119 -5.96 -12.56 9.26
N SER A 120 -5.69 -11.77 10.33
CA SER A 120 -5.97 -12.14 11.71
C SER A 120 -7.46 -12.08 12.11
N ALA A 121 -8.35 -11.52 11.27
CA ALA A 121 -9.77 -11.51 11.54
C ALA A 121 -10.35 -12.92 11.42
N PRO A 122 -11.22 -13.38 12.35
CA PRO A 122 -11.71 -14.76 12.37
C PRO A 122 -12.55 -15.15 11.14
N ASN A 123 -13.07 -14.18 10.41
CA ASN A 123 -13.87 -14.32 9.19
C ASN A 123 -13.20 -13.71 7.95
N ALA A 124 -11.87 -13.56 7.96
CA ALA A 124 -11.12 -12.95 6.86
C ALA A 124 -11.43 -13.56 5.49
N LYS A 125 -11.56 -14.89 5.43
CA LYS A 125 -11.88 -15.64 4.20
C LYS A 125 -13.34 -15.48 3.71
N ASP A 126 -14.20 -14.80 4.43
CA ASP A 126 -15.53 -14.42 3.97
C ASP A 126 -15.50 -13.13 3.10
N ALA A 127 -14.38 -12.42 3.07
CA ALA A 127 -14.16 -11.34 2.12
C ALA A 127 -14.01 -11.88 0.69
N ALA A 128 -14.48 -11.11 -0.30
CA ALA A 128 -14.33 -11.44 -1.70
C ALA A 128 -12.88 -11.31 -2.19
N CYS A 129 -12.14 -10.33 -1.64
CA CYS A 129 -10.70 -10.19 -1.90
C CYS A 129 -9.97 -9.43 -0.80
N PHE A 130 -8.62 -9.50 -0.87
CA PHE A 130 -7.71 -8.56 -0.23
C PHE A 130 -6.60 -8.17 -1.21
N ILE A 131 -6.32 -6.88 -1.27
CA ILE A 131 -5.22 -6.30 -2.03
C ILE A 131 -4.43 -5.42 -1.07
N GLY A 132 -3.14 -5.67 -0.95
CA GLY A 132 -2.23 -4.86 -0.13
C GLY A 132 -0.81 -5.33 -0.29
N PHE A 133 0.16 -4.45 -0.11
CA PHE A 133 1.56 -4.79 -0.25
C PHE A 133 2.07 -5.70 0.88
N ASP A 134 3.17 -6.41 0.60
CA ASP A 134 3.91 -7.14 1.63
C ASP A 134 4.81 -6.16 2.41
N PHE A 135 4.25 -5.61 3.47
CA PHE A 135 4.96 -4.65 4.32
C PHE A 135 6.11 -5.29 5.14
N VAL A 136 6.11 -6.61 5.33
CA VAL A 136 7.27 -7.29 5.91
C VAL A 136 8.41 -7.28 4.92
N GLN A 137 8.15 -7.57 3.65
CA GLN A 137 9.15 -7.52 2.59
C GLN A 137 9.68 -6.09 2.37
N GLU A 138 8.81 -5.07 2.43
CA GLU A 138 9.22 -3.67 2.35
C GLU A 138 10.22 -3.31 3.45
N GLY A 139 9.88 -3.59 4.70
CA GLY A 139 10.78 -3.38 5.83
C GLY A 139 12.07 -4.21 5.72
N TYR A 140 11.99 -5.43 5.20
CA TYR A 140 13.14 -6.30 4.98
C TYR A 140 14.13 -5.69 3.98
N TYR A 141 13.65 -5.10 2.89
CA TYR A 141 14.51 -4.40 1.94
C TYR A 141 15.24 -3.21 2.59
N ALA A 142 14.52 -2.42 3.39
CA ALA A 142 15.13 -1.33 4.13
C ALA A 142 16.20 -1.82 5.12
N GLY A 143 15.88 -2.84 5.92
CA GLY A 143 16.83 -3.42 6.87
C GLY A 143 18.05 -4.04 6.19
N LEU A 144 17.87 -4.69 5.05
CA LEU A 144 18.97 -5.30 4.30
C LEU A 144 19.92 -4.24 3.71
N ASP A 145 19.39 -3.13 3.19
CA ASP A 145 20.21 -2.01 2.70
C ASP A 145 20.97 -1.37 3.86
N ALA A 146 20.30 -1.07 4.97
CA ALA A 146 20.90 -0.52 6.18
C ALA A 146 22.05 -1.42 6.69
N TYR A 147 21.81 -2.74 6.77
CA TYR A 147 22.81 -3.71 7.15
C TYR A 147 24.02 -3.70 6.21
N ASN A 148 23.80 -3.73 4.91
CA ASN A 148 24.86 -3.76 3.90
C ASN A 148 25.71 -2.48 3.92
N ARG A 149 25.14 -1.36 4.30
CA ARG A 149 25.82 -0.06 4.45
C ARG A 149 26.42 0.13 5.84
N GLY A 150 26.17 -0.80 6.76
CA GLY A 150 26.81 -0.87 8.06
C GLY A 150 26.16 -0.01 9.15
N ALA A 151 24.92 0.45 8.94
CA ALA A 151 24.16 1.13 9.97
C ALA A 151 23.88 0.18 11.16
N LYS A 152 24.02 0.67 12.38
CA LYS A 152 23.84 -0.11 13.62
C LYS A 152 23.02 0.59 14.69
N LYS A 153 22.93 1.90 14.63
CA LYS A 153 22.15 2.73 15.54
C LYS A 153 21.06 3.44 14.75
N VAL A 154 19.94 2.76 14.52
CA VAL A 154 18.91 3.24 13.61
C VAL A 154 17.73 3.81 14.39
N VAL A 155 17.32 5.02 14.04
CA VAL A 155 16.03 5.58 14.46
C VAL A 155 14.95 5.02 13.54
N ASN A 156 14.00 4.26 14.09
CA ASN A 156 12.83 3.77 13.37
C ASN A 156 11.64 4.71 13.63
N VAL A 157 11.30 5.51 12.63
CA VAL A 157 10.13 6.40 12.65
C VAL A 157 8.95 5.63 12.09
N GLU A 158 8.22 4.96 12.99
CA GLU A 158 7.09 4.08 12.66
C GLU A 158 5.83 4.90 12.32
N GLY A 159 4.99 4.37 11.47
CA GLY A 159 3.69 4.95 11.13
C GLY A 159 2.72 4.99 12.32
N VAL A 160 1.45 4.71 12.08
CA VAL A 160 0.43 4.72 13.14
C VAL A 160 0.52 3.46 13.99
N LEU A 161 0.63 3.64 15.31
CA LEU A 161 0.69 2.55 16.26
C LEU A 161 -0.54 1.64 16.15
N GLY A 162 -0.29 0.34 15.98
CA GLY A 162 -1.34 -0.68 15.91
C GLY A 162 -1.89 -0.94 14.51
N GLN A 163 -1.48 -0.18 13.50
CA GLN A 163 -1.73 -0.55 12.11
C GLN A 163 -0.78 -1.69 11.68
N GLY A 164 -1.34 -2.66 10.96
CA GLY A 164 -0.60 -3.85 10.55
C GLY A 164 0.61 -3.55 9.66
N SER A 165 0.51 -2.56 8.76
CA SER A 165 1.59 -2.13 7.88
C SER A 165 2.80 -1.58 8.65
N ALA A 166 2.57 -0.69 9.62
CA ALA A 166 3.64 -0.08 10.40
C ALA A 166 4.46 -1.11 11.19
N GLY A 167 3.75 -2.01 11.92
CA GLY A 167 4.41 -3.08 12.66
C GLY A 167 5.11 -4.10 11.76
N ALA A 168 4.53 -4.41 10.60
CA ALA A 168 5.10 -5.34 9.62
C ALA A 168 6.42 -4.82 9.04
N GLN A 169 6.49 -3.54 8.65
CA GLN A 169 7.73 -2.91 8.19
C GLN A 169 8.82 -2.97 9.27
N SER A 170 8.49 -2.64 10.51
CA SER A 170 9.45 -2.72 11.62
C SER A 170 9.96 -4.14 11.85
N LEU A 171 9.09 -5.15 11.77
CA LEU A 171 9.48 -6.56 11.89
C LEU A 171 10.40 -6.99 10.74
N GLY A 172 10.06 -6.65 9.51
CA GLY A 172 10.88 -6.95 8.34
C GLY A 172 12.28 -6.33 8.43
N PHE A 173 12.35 -5.08 8.89
CA PHE A 173 13.63 -4.39 9.11
C PHE A 173 14.55 -5.16 10.07
N ILE A 174 14.00 -5.59 11.21
CA ILE A 174 14.74 -6.37 12.21
C ILE A 174 15.15 -7.73 11.65
N GLN A 175 14.22 -8.43 10.98
CA GLN A 175 14.47 -9.73 10.38
C GLN A 175 15.65 -9.71 9.41
N ALA A 176 15.82 -8.65 8.63
CA ALA A 176 16.96 -8.53 7.73
C ALA A 176 18.31 -8.55 8.45
N TYR A 177 18.41 -7.94 9.63
CA TYR A 177 19.60 -8.01 10.46
C TYR A 177 19.79 -9.40 11.08
N GLU A 178 18.73 -9.99 11.63
CA GLU A 178 18.76 -11.32 12.24
C GLU A 178 19.19 -12.40 11.24
N ASP A 179 18.67 -12.37 10.01
CA ASP A 179 19.03 -13.30 8.94
C ASP A 179 20.51 -13.18 8.52
N ASN A 180 21.13 -12.02 8.78
CA ASN A 180 22.55 -11.77 8.56
C ASN A 180 23.40 -11.95 9.85
N GLY A 181 22.83 -12.52 10.90
CA GLY A 181 23.52 -12.87 12.14
C GLY A 181 23.78 -11.68 13.08
N VAL A 182 23.06 -10.58 12.92
CA VAL A 182 23.11 -9.40 13.79
C VAL A 182 21.84 -9.37 14.64
N GLU A 183 22.01 -9.57 15.94
CA GLU A 183 20.88 -9.56 16.88
C GLU A 183 20.50 -8.13 17.26
N LEU A 184 19.23 -7.91 17.57
CA LEU A 184 18.75 -6.70 18.17
C LEU A 184 19.25 -6.64 19.63
N VAL A 185 19.51 -5.46 20.17
CA VAL A 185 19.90 -5.26 21.59
C VAL A 185 18.82 -5.79 22.53
N SER A 186 17.55 -5.62 22.21
CA SER A 186 16.45 -6.42 22.75
C SER A 186 15.95 -7.43 21.71
N ASP A 187 15.48 -8.59 22.13
CA ASP A 187 14.96 -9.59 21.20
C ASP A 187 13.69 -9.09 20.47
N SER A 188 13.41 -9.64 19.29
CA SER A 188 12.30 -9.19 18.44
C SER A 188 10.93 -9.38 19.08
N ALA A 189 10.74 -10.35 19.95
CA ALA A 189 9.48 -10.56 20.66
C ALA A 189 9.25 -9.48 21.75
N THR A 190 10.31 -9.17 22.49
CA THR A 190 10.33 -8.08 23.47
C THR A 190 10.17 -6.72 22.76
N TRP A 191 10.82 -6.55 21.63
CA TRP A 191 10.74 -5.34 20.83
C TRP A 191 9.31 -5.04 20.37
N ALA A 192 8.58 -6.02 19.91
CA ALA A 192 7.18 -5.85 19.48
C ALA A 192 6.27 -5.32 20.61
N ALA A 193 6.61 -5.61 21.88
CA ALA A 193 5.88 -5.12 23.05
C ALA A 193 6.39 -3.75 23.53
N GLU A 194 7.69 -3.55 23.58
CA GLU A 194 8.34 -2.38 24.19
C GLU A 194 8.64 -1.28 23.18
N LYS A 195 8.88 -1.64 21.93
CA LYS A 195 9.23 -0.74 20.82
C LYS A 195 10.37 0.23 21.14
N ASN A 196 11.33 -0.22 21.92
CA ASN A 196 12.54 0.52 22.22
C ASN A 196 13.63 -0.42 22.72
N SER A 197 14.74 -0.49 22.02
CA SER A 197 15.89 -1.33 22.38
C SER A 197 17.04 -0.59 23.04
N GLY A 198 16.99 0.76 23.10
CA GLY A 198 18.11 1.56 23.52
C GLY A 198 19.13 1.83 22.42
N MET A 199 20.11 2.64 22.71
CA MET A 199 21.07 3.17 21.71
C MET A 199 22.52 2.91 22.12
N ASP A 200 22.89 1.68 22.43
CA ASP A 200 24.28 1.36 22.73
C ASP A 200 25.11 0.91 21.51
N GLY A 201 24.49 0.24 20.53
CA GLY A 201 25.04 -0.08 19.20
C GLY A 201 26.39 -0.77 19.15
N THR A 202 26.85 -1.39 20.25
CA THR A 202 28.23 -1.90 20.35
C THR A 202 28.38 -3.32 19.79
N GLU A 203 27.37 -4.18 19.93
CA GLU A 203 27.46 -5.59 19.54
C GLU A 203 26.26 -6.08 18.72
N GLY A 204 25.40 -5.19 18.19
CA GLY A 204 24.21 -5.56 17.45
C GLY A 204 23.53 -4.38 16.83
N LEU A 205 22.26 -4.56 16.43
CA LEU A 205 21.38 -3.49 16.00
C LEU A 205 20.75 -2.82 17.22
N SER A 206 20.94 -1.52 17.35
CA SER A 206 20.18 -0.69 18.29
C SER A 206 19.09 0.03 17.54
N LEU A 207 17.83 -0.07 18.00
CA LEU A 207 16.71 0.68 17.45
C LEU A 207 16.19 1.70 18.45
N TYR A 208 16.12 2.96 18.04
CA TYR A 208 15.37 3.98 18.75
C TYR A 208 14.02 4.17 18.05
N TRP A 209 12.95 3.75 18.68
CA TRP A 209 11.62 3.80 18.10
C TRP A 209 10.86 5.07 18.47
N CYS A 210 10.19 5.67 17.49
CA CYS A 210 9.17 6.69 17.70
C CYS A 210 8.05 6.54 16.66
N SER A 211 6.88 7.15 16.93
CA SER A 211 5.79 7.17 15.95
C SER A 211 5.73 8.52 15.25
N GLY A 212 5.83 8.50 13.93
CA GLY A 212 5.58 9.65 13.05
C GLY A 212 4.13 9.72 12.55
N GLY A 213 3.33 8.65 12.74
CA GLY A 213 1.91 8.63 12.41
C GLY A 213 1.59 8.87 10.94
N TRP A 214 2.51 8.49 10.03
CA TRP A 214 2.47 8.74 8.58
C TRP A 214 2.57 10.22 8.17
N MET A 215 2.84 11.13 9.11
CA MET A 215 2.76 12.57 8.89
C MET A 215 4.12 13.25 8.95
N LYS A 216 4.42 14.11 7.96
CA LYS A 216 5.65 14.90 7.85
C LYS A 216 5.96 15.68 9.12
N ASP A 217 5.01 16.52 9.57
CA ASP A 217 5.24 17.42 10.70
C ASP A 217 5.46 16.68 12.02
N SER A 218 4.79 15.54 12.18
CA SER A 218 4.97 14.67 13.35
C SER A 218 6.36 14.03 13.33
N ALA A 219 6.78 13.45 12.22
CA ALA A 219 8.11 12.86 12.07
C ALA A 219 9.23 13.91 12.26
N LYS A 220 9.07 15.10 11.68
CA LYS A 220 9.99 16.23 11.88
C LYS A 220 10.13 16.58 13.37
N THR A 221 9.01 16.68 14.09
CA THR A 221 8.99 16.96 15.53
C THR A 221 9.73 15.88 16.31
N GLN A 222 9.43 14.60 16.02
CA GLN A 222 10.09 13.47 16.66
C GLN A 222 11.61 13.50 16.40
N MET A 223 12.01 13.64 15.14
CA MET A 223 13.42 13.66 14.78
C MET A 223 14.17 14.84 15.41
N THR A 224 13.58 16.04 15.47
CA THR A 224 14.15 17.20 16.16
C THR A 224 14.41 16.87 17.64
N ASN A 225 13.48 16.22 18.32
CA ASN A 225 13.66 15.82 19.71
C ASN A 225 14.77 14.77 19.87
N ILE A 226 14.84 13.80 18.97
CA ILE A 226 15.85 12.72 18.98
C ILE A 226 17.26 13.31 18.74
N ILE A 227 17.41 14.21 17.77
CA ILE A 227 18.69 14.90 17.54
C ILE A 227 19.13 15.68 18.80
N SER A 228 18.18 16.34 19.48
CA SER A 228 18.47 17.06 20.72
C SER A 228 18.84 16.13 21.87
N GLU A 229 18.26 14.93 21.94
CA GLU A 229 18.49 13.94 23.00
C GLU A 229 19.80 13.16 22.79
N LEU A 230 20.00 12.62 21.59
CA LEU A 230 21.10 11.72 21.27
C LEU A 230 22.35 12.44 20.76
N GLY A 231 22.17 13.64 20.20
CA GLY A 231 23.23 14.35 19.46
C GLY A 231 23.51 13.73 18.08
N PRO A 232 24.33 14.40 17.26
CA PRO A 232 24.59 13.98 15.87
C PRO A 232 25.28 12.62 15.75
N ASP A 233 26.09 12.24 16.74
CA ASP A 233 26.82 10.95 16.77
C ASP A 233 26.02 9.83 17.46
N GLY A 234 24.82 10.12 17.96
CA GLY A 234 24.00 9.19 18.69
C GLY A 234 23.30 8.13 17.83
N PHE A 235 23.18 8.38 16.54
CA PHE A 235 22.61 7.46 15.55
C PHE A 235 23.42 7.52 14.26
N ASP A 236 23.34 6.47 13.44
CA ASP A 236 24.02 6.38 12.13
C ASP A 236 23.05 6.14 10.99
N GLY A 237 21.75 5.92 11.30
CA GLY A 237 20.72 5.76 10.30
C GLY A 237 19.33 6.13 10.79
N VAL A 238 18.43 6.41 9.83
CA VAL A 238 17.00 6.67 10.11
C VAL A 238 16.15 5.96 9.07
N TYR A 239 15.20 5.16 9.54
CA TYR A 239 14.16 4.55 8.71
C TYR A 239 12.84 5.32 8.90
N GLY A 240 12.42 6.05 7.90
CA GLY A 240 11.09 6.68 7.84
C GLY A 240 10.17 5.81 7.02
N GLN A 241 9.22 5.11 7.65
CA GLN A 241 8.39 4.09 7.00
C GLN A 241 7.49 4.60 5.86
N ASN A 242 7.49 5.91 5.59
CA ASN A 242 6.92 6.49 4.37
C ASN A 242 7.62 7.80 3.99
N ASP A 243 7.44 8.22 2.74
CA ASP A 243 8.05 9.43 2.19
C ASP A 243 7.66 10.74 2.88
N PRO A 244 6.40 10.98 3.29
CA PRO A 244 6.08 12.17 4.06
C PRO A 244 6.87 12.26 5.37
N MET A 245 7.05 11.14 6.08
CA MET A 245 7.87 11.12 7.30
C MET A 245 9.35 11.31 6.98
N LEU A 246 9.84 10.67 5.91
CA LEU A 246 11.22 10.84 5.45
C LEU A 246 11.53 12.31 5.09
N GLU A 247 10.60 12.99 4.42
CA GLU A 247 10.71 14.44 4.15
C GLU A 247 10.84 15.26 5.45
N GLY A 248 10.05 14.95 6.47
CA GLY A 248 10.16 15.60 7.78
C GLY A 248 11.47 15.30 8.51
N ILE A 249 12.00 14.09 8.35
CA ILE A 249 13.31 13.66 8.89
C ILE A 249 14.43 14.46 8.23
N ILE A 250 14.45 14.56 6.90
CA ILE A 250 15.43 15.34 6.13
C ILE A 250 15.42 16.79 6.59
N GLU A 251 14.24 17.42 6.67
CA GLU A 251 14.14 18.81 7.16
C GLU A 251 14.65 18.98 8.59
N ALA A 252 14.41 18.02 9.49
CA ALA A 252 14.90 18.10 10.86
C ALA A 252 16.43 18.02 10.94
N LEU A 253 17.05 17.18 10.12
CA LEU A 253 18.51 17.08 10.01
C LEU A 253 19.09 18.39 9.48
N GLU A 254 18.57 18.92 8.37
CA GLU A 254 19.04 20.18 7.77
C GLU A 254 18.88 21.38 8.72
N GLU A 255 17.75 21.48 9.44
CA GLU A 255 17.52 22.55 10.43
C GLU A 255 18.48 22.47 11.63
N ALA A 256 18.95 21.27 11.95
CA ALA A 256 19.97 21.05 12.96
C ALA A 256 21.40 21.31 12.44
N GLY A 257 21.55 21.63 11.14
CA GLY A 257 22.85 21.85 10.48
C GLY A 257 23.61 20.57 10.20
N LEU A 258 22.89 19.42 10.12
CA LEU A 258 23.43 18.11 9.79
C LEU A 258 23.17 17.82 8.30
N ASP A 259 24.13 17.18 7.63
CA ASP A 259 23.95 16.75 6.24
C ASP A 259 23.21 15.40 6.22
N PRO A 260 22.02 15.29 5.60
CA PRO A 260 21.32 14.03 5.48
C PRO A 260 22.18 12.89 4.88
N ALA A 261 23.09 13.21 3.95
CA ALA A 261 23.97 12.23 3.31
C ALA A 261 25.05 11.64 4.24
N ASP A 262 25.25 12.18 5.44
CA ASP A 262 26.14 11.62 6.45
C ASP A 262 25.51 10.44 7.22
N TYR A 263 24.20 10.17 7.03
CA TYR A 263 23.42 9.14 7.71
C TYR A 263 22.84 8.17 6.69
N TRP A 264 22.67 6.90 7.05
CA TRP A 264 21.84 6.03 6.26
C TRP A 264 20.37 6.47 6.34
N LEU A 265 19.75 6.77 5.21
CA LEU A 265 18.34 7.13 5.14
C LEU A 265 17.57 6.16 4.26
N GLY A 266 16.52 5.53 4.83
CA GLY A 266 15.60 4.67 4.11
C GLY A 266 14.16 5.17 4.17
N GLY A 267 13.43 4.98 3.08
CA GLY A 267 12.03 5.39 2.89
C GLY A 267 11.10 4.25 2.48
N GLY A 268 9.85 4.61 2.21
CA GLY A 268 8.80 3.77 1.65
C GLY A 268 7.73 4.64 1.00
N ASN A 269 6.86 4.07 0.18
CA ASN A 269 5.94 4.61 -0.80
C ASN A 269 6.56 4.86 -2.19
N GLY A 270 7.81 5.32 -2.31
CA GLY A 270 8.46 5.60 -3.60
C GLY A 270 7.74 6.68 -4.40
N ARG A 271 7.52 7.85 -3.80
CA ARG A 271 6.99 9.03 -4.49
C ARG A 271 8.02 9.57 -5.49
N GLU A 272 7.57 10.29 -6.50
CA GLU A 272 8.44 10.85 -7.53
C GLU A 272 9.57 11.72 -6.96
N ILE A 273 9.33 12.39 -5.83
CA ILE A 273 10.36 13.17 -5.14
C ILE A 273 11.42 12.28 -4.50
N SER A 274 11.04 11.12 -3.95
CA SER A 274 12.02 10.22 -3.34
C SER A 274 12.90 9.54 -4.39
N TRP A 275 12.40 9.31 -5.60
CA TRP A 275 13.25 8.84 -6.70
C TRP A 275 14.42 9.80 -6.97
N GLN A 276 14.13 11.10 -6.90
CA GLN A 276 15.17 12.12 -7.07
C GLN A 276 16.13 12.17 -5.89
N TRP A 277 15.64 12.02 -4.64
CA TRP A 277 16.50 11.96 -3.46
C TRP A 277 17.46 10.78 -3.50
N VAL A 278 16.98 9.60 -3.92
CA VAL A 278 17.84 8.41 -4.11
C VAL A 278 18.86 8.67 -5.22
N LYS A 279 18.44 9.24 -6.34
CA LYS A 279 19.31 9.55 -7.47
C LYS A 279 20.39 10.58 -7.10
N ASP A 280 20.07 11.55 -6.28
CA ASP A 280 20.99 12.61 -5.82
C ASP A 280 21.86 12.14 -4.62
N GLY A 281 21.60 10.94 -4.07
CA GLY A 281 22.34 10.40 -2.95
C GLY A 281 22.03 11.05 -1.60
N ILE A 282 20.87 11.72 -1.48
CA ILE A 282 20.34 12.27 -0.22
C ILE A 282 19.74 11.15 0.63
N VAL A 283 19.08 10.19 -0.03
CA VAL A 283 18.47 9.00 0.55
C VAL A 283 19.13 7.76 -0.07
N ASP A 284 19.49 6.78 0.74
CA ASP A 284 20.20 5.59 0.27
C ASP A 284 19.28 4.61 -0.48
N MET A 285 18.08 4.43 0.04
CA MET A 285 17.10 3.53 -0.55
C MET A 285 15.66 3.98 -0.29
N ASP A 286 14.78 3.55 -1.17
CA ASP A 286 13.33 3.65 -1.01
C ASP A 286 12.66 2.42 -1.60
N VAL A 287 11.38 2.22 -1.28
CA VAL A 287 10.56 1.15 -1.88
C VAL A 287 9.38 1.78 -2.61
N ASN A 288 9.33 1.63 -3.93
CA ASN A 288 8.21 2.10 -4.73
C ASN A 288 7.02 1.16 -4.54
N GLN A 289 6.17 1.55 -3.64
CA GLN A 289 4.92 0.92 -3.22
C GLN A 289 3.78 1.86 -3.60
N SER A 290 3.45 1.92 -4.89
CA SER A 290 2.46 2.88 -5.38
C SER A 290 1.03 2.39 -5.19
N ALA A 291 0.20 3.23 -4.55
CA ALA A 291 -1.25 3.04 -4.41
C ALA A 291 -1.98 2.80 -5.75
N ALA A 292 -1.38 3.25 -6.87
CA ALA A 292 -1.93 3.01 -8.20
C ALA A 292 -2.11 1.53 -8.51
N LEU A 293 -1.17 0.66 -8.05
CA LEU A 293 -1.27 -0.79 -8.26
C LEU A 293 -2.40 -1.43 -7.45
N GLU A 294 -2.69 -0.91 -6.27
CA GLU A 294 -3.84 -1.37 -5.47
C GLU A 294 -5.16 -0.95 -6.13
N GLY A 295 -5.27 0.31 -6.58
CA GLY A 295 -6.45 0.81 -7.29
C GLY A 295 -6.72 0.09 -8.61
N ASP A 296 -5.67 -0.18 -9.41
CA ASP A 296 -5.79 -0.96 -10.66
C ASP A 296 -6.17 -2.42 -10.38
N ALA A 297 -5.54 -3.04 -9.38
CA ALA A 297 -5.88 -4.40 -8.98
C ALA A 297 -7.34 -4.51 -8.53
N LEU A 298 -7.83 -3.54 -7.74
CA LEU A 298 -9.25 -3.50 -7.34
C LEU A 298 -10.16 -3.36 -8.56
N TYR A 299 -9.81 -2.48 -9.53
CA TYR A 299 -10.55 -2.37 -10.77
C TYR A 299 -10.67 -3.70 -11.51
N GLN A 300 -9.55 -4.42 -11.68
CA GLN A 300 -9.53 -5.73 -12.36
C GLN A 300 -10.32 -6.80 -11.60
N MET A 301 -10.19 -6.84 -10.27
CA MET A 301 -10.92 -7.80 -9.44
C MET A 301 -12.43 -7.54 -9.45
N LEU A 302 -12.87 -6.29 -9.36
CA LEU A 302 -14.28 -5.93 -9.48
C LEU A 302 -14.84 -6.31 -10.86
N LYS A 303 -14.05 -6.03 -11.93
CA LYS A 303 -14.45 -6.39 -13.30
C LYS A 303 -14.65 -7.90 -13.45
N ALA A 304 -13.69 -8.70 -13.01
CA ALA A 304 -13.78 -10.16 -13.03
C ALA A 304 -14.92 -10.69 -12.16
N TYR A 305 -15.09 -10.13 -10.95
CA TYR A 305 -16.18 -10.50 -10.05
C TYR A 305 -17.56 -10.29 -10.68
N PHE A 306 -17.82 -9.11 -11.25
CA PHE A 306 -19.12 -8.82 -11.89
C PHE A 306 -19.33 -9.60 -13.19
N ALA A 307 -18.26 -9.98 -13.88
CA ALA A 307 -18.34 -10.88 -15.04
C ALA A 307 -18.52 -12.35 -14.66
N GLY A 308 -18.37 -12.72 -13.38
CA GLY A 308 -18.39 -14.10 -12.92
C GLY A 308 -17.17 -14.91 -13.37
N GLU A 309 -16.06 -14.23 -13.62
CA GLU A 309 -14.77 -14.81 -14.04
C GLU A 309 -13.94 -15.21 -12.82
N GLU A 310 -12.97 -16.11 -13.04
CA GLU A 310 -11.98 -16.43 -12.01
C GLU A 310 -10.97 -15.28 -11.85
N TYR A 311 -10.57 -14.96 -10.61
CA TYR A 311 -9.54 -13.98 -10.29
C TYR A 311 -8.77 -14.39 -9.02
N ARG A 312 -7.56 -13.85 -8.87
CA ARG A 312 -6.75 -14.04 -7.66
C ARG A 312 -7.31 -13.13 -6.56
N ALA A 313 -7.94 -13.73 -5.55
CA ALA A 313 -8.69 -12.99 -4.55
C ALA A 313 -7.82 -12.32 -3.47
N TYR A 314 -6.62 -12.87 -3.19
CA TYR A 314 -5.76 -12.38 -2.11
C TYR A 314 -4.35 -12.21 -2.68
N ILE A 315 -3.95 -10.95 -2.94
CA ILE A 315 -2.69 -10.65 -3.62
C ILE A 315 -1.92 -9.51 -2.97
N HIS A 316 -0.59 -9.62 -3.08
CA HIS A 316 0.35 -8.53 -2.92
C HIS A 316 0.80 -8.00 -4.29
N PRO A 317 0.58 -6.71 -4.60
CA PRO A 317 1.29 -6.06 -5.68
C PRO A 317 2.80 -6.12 -5.45
N TYR A 318 3.58 -6.07 -6.54
CA TYR A 318 5.03 -6.09 -6.42
C TYR A 318 5.60 -4.76 -5.87
N LEU A 319 6.76 -4.89 -5.23
CA LEU A 319 7.54 -3.76 -4.73
C LEU A 319 8.75 -3.54 -5.64
N ASN A 320 8.98 -2.30 -6.09
CA ASN A 320 10.26 -1.93 -6.68
C ASN A 320 11.19 -1.43 -5.58
N TYR A 321 12.30 -2.13 -5.37
CA TYR A 321 13.37 -1.70 -4.50
C TYR A 321 14.31 -0.78 -5.24
N LEU A 322 14.36 0.50 -4.87
CA LEU A 322 15.21 1.52 -5.47
C LEU A 322 16.30 1.96 -4.50
N HIS A 323 17.51 2.03 -4.99
CA HIS A 323 18.69 2.49 -4.26
C HIS A 323 19.67 3.16 -5.23
N THR A 324 20.66 3.87 -4.68
CA THR A 324 21.61 4.67 -5.47
C THR A 324 22.31 3.92 -6.59
N ASP A 325 22.48 2.59 -6.48
CA ASP A 325 23.17 1.79 -7.48
C ASP A 325 22.29 1.31 -8.64
N ASN A 326 20.94 1.30 -8.49
CA ASN A 326 20.03 0.79 -9.51
C ASN A 326 19.03 1.81 -10.06
N ILE A 327 18.89 2.97 -9.43
CA ILE A 327 17.84 3.94 -9.73
C ILE A 327 17.78 4.35 -11.22
N ASP A 328 18.94 4.50 -11.86
CA ASP A 328 19.00 4.86 -13.28
C ASP A 328 18.51 3.73 -14.18
N GLU A 329 18.71 2.45 -13.80
CA GLU A 329 18.28 1.29 -14.56
C GLU A 329 16.75 1.08 -14.49
N ILE A 330 16.17 1.27 -13.31
CA ILE A 330 14.74 0.97 -13.08
C ILE A 330 13.82 2.18 -13.25
N TRP A 331 14.37 3.38 -13.54
CA TRP A 331 13.63 4.65 -13.60
C TRP A 331 12.34 4.59 -14.41
N ASP A 332 12.40 3.98 -15.60
CA ASP A 332 11.25 3.90 -16.48
C ASP A 332 10.17 2.91 -16.01
N SER A 333 10.54 1.94 -15.17
CA SER A 333 9.63 0.95 -14.59
C SER A 333 9.03 1.35 -13.24
N LEU A 334 9.48 2.47 -12.65
CA LEU A 334 8.90 2.97 -11.40
C LEU A 334 7.45 3.39 -11.62
N VAL A 335 6.60 2.98 -10.69
CA VAL A 335 5.17 3.26 -10.75
C VAL A 335 4.90 4.64 -10.14
N PRO A 336 4.29 5.58 -10.88
CA PRO A 336 3.94 6.89 -10.34
C PRO A 336 3.05 6.79 -9.10
N PHE A 337 3.26 7.69 -8.14
CA PHE A 337 2.54 7.71 -6.88
C PHE A 337 1.46 8.78 -6.82
N SER A 338 1.64 9.91 -7.52
CA SER A 338 0.74 11.07 -7.43
C SER A 338 0.35 11.66 -8.79
N ASP A 339 0.93 11.17 -9.89
CA ASP A 339 0.67 11.63 -11.25
C ASP A 339 -0.16 10.59 -12.02
N LEU A 340 -1.49 10.79 -12.00
CA LEU A 340 -2.46 9.90 -12.67
C LEU A 340 -2.23 9.81 -14.17
N ASP A 341 -1.95 10.94 -14.83
CA ASP A 341 -1.70 10.95 -16.29
C ASP A 341 -0.44 10.17 -16.64
N GLN A 342 0.61 10.32 -15.84
CA GLN A 342 1.85 9.55 -16.01
C GLN A 342 1.62 8.05 -15.75
N TYR A 343 0.86 7.70 -14.71
CA TYR A 343 0.50 6.31 -14.43
C TYR A 343 -0.21 5.68 -15.63
N LEU A 344 -1.28 6.32 -16.11
CA LEU A 344 -2.06 5.82 -17.23
C LEU A 344 -1.22 5.73 -18.51
N ALA A 345 -0.33 6.69 -18.77
CA ALA A 345 0.57 6.65 -19.92
C ALA A 345 1.58 5.50 -19.84
N LYS A 346 2.18 5.25 -18.67
CA LYS A 346 3.11 4.12 -18.45
C LYS A 346 2.40 2.78 -18.57
N ARG A 347 1.19 2.68 -18.01
CA ARG A 347 0.31 1.50 -18.11
C ARG A 347 -0.02 1.18 -19.57
N ASP A 348 -0.53 2.17 -20.31
CA ASP A 348 -0.91 2.02 -21.73
C ASP A 348 0.31 1.70 -22.63
N ALA A 349 1.50 2.16 -22.26
CA ALA A 349 2.75 1.87 -22.96
C ALA A 349 3.38 0.52 -22.58
N GLY A 350 2.85 -0.19 -21.58
CA GLY A 350 3.42 -1.44 -21.07
C GLY A 350 4.78 -1.27 -20.38
N LEU A 351 5.03 -0.11 -19.76
CA LEU A 351 6.28 0.19 -19.04
C LEU A 351 6.26 -0.29 -17.61
N ILE A 352 5.07 -0.53 -17.07
CA ILE A 352 4.83 -1.05 -15.71
C ILE A 352 4.00 -2.32 -15.78
N VAL A 353 4.17 -3.20 -14.79
CA VAL A 353 3.34 -4.40 -14.64
C VAL A 353 2.13 -4.04 -13.77
N TYR A 354 0.94 -4.30 -14.28
CA TYR A 354 -0.32 -4.02 -13.58
C TYR A 354 -1.30 -5.21 -13.61
N ASP A 355 -1.04 -6.23 -14.45
CA ASP A 355 -1.90 -7.41 -14.55
C ASP A 355 -1.82 -8.24 -13.25
N ILE A 356 -2.94 -8.38 -12.56
CA ILE A 356 -3.04 -9.17 -11.33
C ILE A 356 -2.65 -10.64 -11.49
N ASN A 357 -2.60 -11.15 -12.73
CA ASN A 357 -2.17 -12.51 -13.04
C ASN A 357 -0.66 -12.62 -13.34
N ASP A 358 0.06 -11.50 -13.39
CA ASP A 358 1.51 -11.52 -13.56
C ASP A 358 2.18 -12.19 -12.34
N PRO A 359 3.25 -13.00 -12.53
CA PRO A 359 3.97 -13.65 -11.43
C PRO A 359 4.59 -12.69 -10.40
N LEU A 360 4.77 -11.41 -10.73
CA LEU A 360 5.24 -10.40 -9.77
C LEU A 360 4.20 -10.07 -8.70
N PHE A 361 2.90 -10.27 -8.99
CA PHE A 361 1.86 -10.22 -7.98
C PHE A 361 1.85 -11.57 -7.24
N THR A 362 2.06 -11.56 -5.93
CA THR A 362 2.18 -12.77 -5.12
C THR A 362 0.92 -13.06 -4.32
N ASP A 363 0.72 -14.34 -3.93
CA ASP A 363 -0.42 -14.71 -3.09
C ASP A 363 -0.17 -14.28 -1.64
N VAL A 364 -1.24 -13.85 -0.95
CA VAL A 364 -1.18 -13.48 0.47
C VAL A 364 -1.45 -14.70 1.32
N GLU A 365 -0.51 -15.09 2.17
CA GLU A 365 -0.68 -16.15 3.15
C GLU A 365 -1.68 -15.74 4.25
N GLY A 366 -2.40 -16.72 4.78
CA GLY A 366 -3.33 -16.54 5.90
C GLY A 366 -4.78 -16.23 5.52
N PHE A 367 -5.09 -15.96 4.25
CA PHE A 367 -6.46 -15.85 3.73
C PHE A 367 -6.96 -17.16 3.08
N ALA A 368 -6.10 -18.11 2.77
CA ALA A 368 -6.44 -19.37 2.13
C ALA A 368 -6.95 -20.43 3.10
#